data_e6e674d59835bf3362d581203b3319dd
#
_entry.id   e6e674d59835bf3362d581203b3319dd
#
_cell.length_a   1.000
_cell.length_b   1.000
_cell.length_c   1.000
_cell.angle_alpha   90.00
_cell.angle_beta   90.00
_cell.angle_gamma   90.00
#
_symmetry.space_group_name_H-M   'P 1'
#
loop_
_entity.id
_entity.type
_entity.pdbx_description
1 polymer ?
#
loop_
_entity_poly.entity_id
_entity_poly.type
_entity_poly.pdbx_seq_one_letter_code
_entity_poly.pdbx_strand_id
1 'polypeptide(L)'
;MRPCLYCSIGRSVLCDGHNDTPRWVMFDGSPRLSRNGEGLNQLARIGTFAEKVVCPAEQLVPIRREMPWPQAALVGCCVPTGVGAVTRCAGVEVGASVLVIGCGGVGLNVVQGARLAGAATIIACDLLDGKLAYARDFGATHTVNGSTEKVVDYARGLTAGRGVDYAFDAIGGEATTLQIVDAIRPGGTAVIVGMAAMAVRAPITPYMMALQEKCLKGTMYGSVRPDLDFPRLVDLYLQRRLKVDELVSRTYRLEEINEGFAALRTGQVARGVVTFD
;
A
#
# COMPACT_ATOMS: atom_id res chain seq x y z
N MET A 1 9.29 26.79 2.00
CA MET A 1 10.55 25.99 2.18
C MET A 1 11.31 25.94 0.86
N ARG A 2 12.67 25.91 0.88
CA ARG A 2 13.42 25.60 -0.36
C ARG A 2 13.18 24.14 -0.70
N PRO A 3 12.95 23.78 -1.97
CA PRO A 3 12.78 22.38 -2.35
C PRO A 3 14.08 21.62 -2.06
N CYS A 4 13.99 20.51 -1.33
CA CYS A 4 15.11 19.60 -1.11
C CYS A 4 15.36 18.73 -2.34
N LEU A 5 16.46 17.97 -2.35
CA LEU A 5 16.80 17.06 -3.44
C LEU A 5 15.60 16.19 -3.84
N TYR A 6 14.97 15.52 -2.89
CA TYR A 6 13.85 14.59 -3.17
C TYR A 6 12.63 15.29 -3.77
N CYS A 7 12.29 16.49 -3.28
CA CYS A 7 11.20 17.26 -3.86
C CYS A 7 11.55 17.70 -5.30
N SER A 8 12.80 18.13 -5.54
CA SER A 8 13.27 18.58 -6.86
C SER A 8 13.27 17.46 -7.91
N ILE A 9 13.53 16.19 -7.50
CA ILE A 9 13.48 15.03 -8.40
C ILE A 9 12.11 14.33 -8.43
N GLY A 10 11.08 14.95 -7.83
CA GLY A 10 9.71 14.43 -7.82
C GLY A 10 9.47 13.24 -6.88
N ARG A 11 10.27 13.10 -5.82
CA ARG A 11 10.12 12.07 -4.77
C ARG A 11 9.73 12.69 -3.42
N SER A 12 8.71 13.53 -3.42
CA SER A 12 8.28 14.31 -2.24
C SER A 12 7.94 13.44 -1.01
N VAL A 13 7.56 12.19 -1.21
CA VAL A 13 7.33 11.21 -0.12
C VAL A 13 8.59 10.92 0.71
N LEU A 14 9.77 11.24 0.19
CA LEU A 14 11.09 11.11 0.84
C LEU A 14 11.67 12.47 1.25
N CYS A 15 10.86 13.52 1.32
CA CYS A 15 11.30 14.88 1.61
C CYS A 15 12.21 14.99 2.85
N ASP A 16 13.34 15.70 2.72
CA ASP A 16 14.32 15.94 3.81
C ASP A 16 13.75 16.78 4.96
N GLY A 17 12.70 17.58 4.73
CA GLY A 17 12.00 18.31 5.79
C GLY A 17 11.44 17.41 6.90
N HIS A 18 11.49 16.09 6.71
CA HIS A 18 11.23 15.11 7.76
C HIS A 18 12.45 14.79 8.64
N ASN A 19 13.66 15.19 8.22
CA ASN A 19 14.88 14.96 9.00
C ASN A 19 15.08 16.07 10.04
N ASP A 20 14.64 17.30 9.73
CA ASP A 20 14.78 18.45 10.62
C ASP A 20 13.75 18.46 11.74
N THR A 21 12.57 17.88 11.49
CA THR A 21 11.47 17.81 12.48
C THR A 21 10.79 16.45 12.41
N PRO A 22 10.59 15.77 13.56
CA PRO A 22 9.91 14.47 13.58
C PRO A 22 8.56 14.47 12.85
N ARG A 23 8.23 13.38 12.18
CA ARG A 23 6.98 13.25 11.39
C ARG A 23 5.69 13.27 12.22
N TRP A 24 5.81 13.28 13.53
CA TRP A 24 4.67 13.25 14.47
C TRP A 24 4.36 14.59 15.14
N VAL A 25 5.08 15.65 14.78
CA VAL A 25 4.79 17.02 15.18
C VAL A 25 4.81 17.94 13.96
N MET A 26 4.24 19.14 14.06
CA MET A 26 4.27 20.13 13.00
C MET A 26 5.70 20.63 12.74
N PHE A 27 5.94 21.35 11.65
CA PHE A 27 7.27 21.89 11.30
C PHE A 27 7.83 22.89 12.31
N ASP A 28 6.98 23.46 13.16
CA ASP A 28 7.38 24.30 14.29
C ASP A 28 7.76 23.51 15.55
N GLY A 29 7.77 22.17 15.46
CA GLY A 29 8.09 21.27 16.56
C GLY A 29 6.95 21.05 17.56
N SER A 30 5.76 21.63 17.33
CA SER A 30 4.63 21.53 18.26
C SER A 30 3.59 20.49 17.79
N PRO A 31 2.94 19.75 18.70
CA PRO A 31 1.76 18.97 18.41
C PRO A 31 0.53 19.89 18.27
N ARG A 32 -0.48 19.45 17.49
CA ARG A 32 -1.78 20.13 17.38
C ARG A 32 -2.89 19.41 18.14
N LEU A 33 -2.59 18.24 18.66
CA LEU A 33 -3.50 17.49 19.54
C LEU A 33 -2.93 17.47 20.96
N SER A 34 -3.80 17.52 21.95
CA SER A 34 -3.41 17.37 23.34
C SER A 34 -4.46 16.62 24.14
N ARG A 35 -4.04 15.99 25.22
CA ARG A 35 -4.91 15.35 26.21
C ARG A 35 -4.44 15.77 27.59
N ASN A 36 -5.33 16.37 28.37
CA ASN A 36 -5.03 16.87 29.73
C ASN A 36 -3.81 17.82 29.77
N GLY A 37 -3.63 18.63 28.73
CA GLY A 37 -2.48 19.56 28.63
C GLY A 37 -1.20 18.95 28.05
N GLU A 38 -1.13 17.64 27.89
CA GLU A 38 0.02 16.95 27.27
C GLU A 38 -0.16 16.84 25.75
N GLY A 39 0.87 17.20 24.99
CA GLY A 39 0.89 17.10 23.54
C GLY A 39 0.87 15.66 23.05
N LEU A 40 0.05 15.36 22.03
CA LEU A 40 -0.05 14.07 21.40
C LEU A 40 0.62 14.08 20.03
N ASN A 41 1.34 13.00 19.73
CA ASN A 41 1.96 12.78 18.44
C ASN A 41 0.90 12.57 17.33
N GLN A 42 1.14 13.17 16.17
CA GLN A 42 0.28 13.07 14.98
C GLN A 42 1.03 12.32 13.87
N LEU A 43 0.53 11.16 13.46
CA LEU A 43 1.14 10.44 12.34
C LEU A 43 1.17 11.34 11.09
N ALA A 44 2.35 11.48 10.50
CA ALA A 44 2.59 12.27 9.28
C ALA A 44 2.14 13.75 9.40
N ARG A 45 2.15 14.33 10.59
CA ARG A 45 1.67 15.70 10.90
C ARG A 45 0.18 15.90 10.67
N ILE A 46 -0.59 14.82 10.61
CA ILE A 46 -2.03 14.83 10.37
C ILE A 46 -2.70 14.04 11.48
N GLY A 47 -3.80 14.54 12.02
CA GLY A 47 -4.68 13.83 12.96
C GLY A 47 -6.10 13.87 12.39
N THR A 48 -6.51 12.84 11.63
CA THR A 48 -7.74 12.86 10.82
C THR A 48 -8.96 12.25 11.48
N PHE A 49 -8.83 11.60 12.66
CA PHE A 49 -10.00 11.19 13.44
C PHE A 49 -10.55 12.37 14.24
N ALA A 50 -10.98 13.40 13.54
CA ALA A 50 -11.49 14.63 14.08
C ALA A 50 -12.32 15.38 13.03
N GLU A 51 -13.34 16.15 13.46
CA GLU A 51 -14.15 16.99 12.59
C GLU A 51 -13.34 18.11 11.91
N LYS A 52 -12.27 18.56 12.57
CA LYS A 52 -11.38 19.61 12.08
C LYS A 52 -9.94 19.19 12.21
N VAL A 53 -9.16 19.45 11.16
CA VAL A 53 -7.75 19.07 11.08
C VAL A 53 -6.91 20.30 10.73
N VAL A 54 -5.77 20.44 11.40
CA VAL A 54 -4.71 21.37 11.03
C VAL A 54 -3.54 20.57 10.49
N CYS A 55 -3.16 20.84 9.25
CA CYS A 55 -2.05 20.17 8.59
C CYS A 55 -1.27 21.16 7.71
N PRO A 56 -0.02 20.85 7.33
CA PRO A 56 0.72 21.66 6.38
C PRO A 56 -0.01 21.76 5.03
N ALA A 57 -0.08 22.95 4.45
CA ALA A 57 -0.75 23.19 3.17
C ALA A 57 -0.14 22.36 2.02
N GLU A 58 1.15 22.08 2.09
CA GLU A 58 1.89 21.27 1.13
C GLU A 58 1.48 19.78 1.12
N GLN A 59 0.70 19.35 2.11
CA GLN A 59 0.13 17.99 2.17
C GLN A 59 -1.29 17.93 1.58
N LEU A 60 -1.85 19.04 1.15
CA LEU A 60 -3.18 19.11 0.56
C LEU A 60 -3.08 19.00 -0.96
N VAL A 61 -3.80 18.03 -1.51
CA VAL A 61 -3.90 17.85 -2.97
C VAL A 61 -5.35 18.08 -3.40
N PRO A 62 -5.62 19.08 -4.25
CA PRO A 62 -6.95 19.27 -4.80
C PRO A 62 -7.36 18.08 -5.67
N ILE A 63 -8.57 17.58 -5.45
CA ILE A 63 -9.18 16.52 -6.25
C ILE A 63 -10.54 16.96 -6.79
N ARG A 64 -11.09 16.22 -7.73
CA ARG A 64 -12.40 16.49 -8.32
C ARG A 64 -13.50 16.40 -7.26
N ARG A 65 -14.45 17.33 -7.29
CA ARG A 65 -15.55 17.42 -6.32
C ARG A 65 -16.56 16.28 -6.43
N GLU A 66 -16.60 15.62 -7.58
CA GLU A 66 -17.46 14.46 -7.84
C GLU A 66 -16.99 13.19 -7.10
N MET A 67 -15.77 13.21 -6.53
CA MET A 67 -15.28 12.10 -5.72
C MET A 67 -16.02 12.06 -4.38
N PRO A 68 -16.73 10.96 -4.04
CA PRO A 68 -17.40 10.85 -2.74
C PRO A 68 -16.39 10.80 -1.60
N TRP A 69 -16.75 11.37 -0.44
CA TRP A 69 -15.85 11.52 0.70
C TRP A 69 -15.27 10.21 1.25
N PRO A 70 -16.07 9.12 1.44
CA PRO A 70 -15.52 7.86 1.93
C PRO A 70 -14.44 7.28 1.00
N GLN A 71 -14.64 7.37 -0.31
CA GLN A 71 -13.70 6.89 -1.32
C GLN A 71 -12.49 7.82 -1.41
N ALA A 72 -12.67 9.14 -1.29
CA ALA A 72 -11.60 10.12 -1.26
C ALA A 72 -10.60 9.83 -0.10
N ALA A 73 -11.11 9.45 1.07
CA ALA A 73 -10.28 9.08 2.21
C ALA A 73 -9.32 7.91 1.88
N LEU A 74 -9.76 6.95 1.06
CA LEU A 74 -8.92 5.81 0.66
C LEU A 74 -7.87 6.20 -0.38
N VAL A 75 -8.16 7.20 -1.24
CA VAL A 75 -7.16 7.78 -2.15
C VAL A 75 -6.07 8.53 -1.38
N GLY A 76 -6.34 8.93 -0.16
CA GLY A 76 -5.33 9.50 0.74
C GLY A 76 -4.27 8.50 1.27
N CYS A 77 -4.45 7.17 1.12
CA CYS A 77 -3.49 6.20 1.66
C CYS A 77 -3.41 4.89 0.86
N CYS A 78 -4.36 3.96 1.08
CA CYS A 78 -4.18 2.58 0.61
C CYS A 78 -4.22 2.44 -0.92
N VAL A 79 -5.00 3.26 -1.60
CA VAL A 79 -5.11 3.24 -3.07
C VAL A 79 -3.78 3.62 -3.72
N PRO A 80 -3.20 4.82 -3.46
CA PRO A 80 -1.92 5.20 -4.06
C PRO A 80 -0.78 4.31 -3.60
N THR A 81 -0.80 3.80 -2.36
CA THR A 81 0.24 2.89 -1.86
C THR A 81 0.31 1.61 -2.70
N GLY A 82 -0.82 0.97 -2.95
CA GLY A 82 -0.86 -0.28 -3.71
C GLY A 82 -0.64 -0.07 -5.21
N VAL A 83 -1.40 0.82 -5.84
CA VAL A 83 -1.27 1.11 -7.28
C VAL A 83 0.12 1.67 -7.60
N GLY A 84 0.63 2.56 -6.75
CA GLY A 84 1.95 3.16 -6.91
C GLY A 84 3.09 2.16 -6.74
N ALA A 85 2.98 1.18 -5.84
CA ALA A 85 3.96 0.11 -5.70
C ALA A 85 4.18 -0.62 -7.05
N VAL A 86 3.10 -0.83 -7.79
CA VAL A 86 3.13 -1.47 -9.11
C VAL A 86 3.67 -0.53 -10.18
N THR A 87 3.06 0.66 -10.31
CA THR A 87 3.27 1.54 -11.46
C THR A 87 4.47 2.48 -11.31
N ARG A 88 4.80 2.88 -10.07
CA ARG A 88 5.89 3.84 -9.77
C ARG A 88 7.14 3.17 -9.22
N CYS A 89 6.99 2.18 -8.34
CA CYS A 89 8.14 1.52 -7.71
C CYS A 89 8.66 0.37 -8.57
N ALA A 90 7.82 -0.61 -8.90
CA ALA A 90 8.22 -1.79 -9.67
C ALA A 90 8.31 -1.50 -11.17
N GLY A 91 7.39 -0.72 -11.73
CA GLY A 91 7.27 -0.52 -13.17
C GLY A 91 6.83 -1.80 -13.88
N VAL A 92 5.76 -2.43 -13.37
CA VAL A 92 5.27 -3.70 -13.92
C VAL A 92 4.94 -3.57 -15.39
N GLU A 93 5.47 -4.47 -16.21
CA GLU A 93 5.32 -4.50 -17.65
C GLU A 93 4.05 -5.23 -18.08
N VAL A 94 3.56 -4.90 -19.27
CA VAL A 94 2.43 -5.61 -19.90
C VAL A 94 2.82 -7.07 -20.12
N GLY A 95 1.90 -7.97 -19.79
CA GLY A 95 2.13 -9.42 -19.94
C GLY A 95 2.88 -10.09 -18.79
N ALA A 96 3.37 -9.33 -17.82
CA ALA A 96 4.12 -9.84 -16.67
C ALA A 96 3.30 -10.77 -15.77
N SER A 97 4.01 -11.60 -15.01
CA SER A 97 3.50 -12.39 -13.90
C SER A 97 3.78 -11.69 -12.56
N VAL A 98 2.75 -11.58 -11.73
CA VAL A 98 2.78 -10.84 -10.46
C VAL A 98 2.28 -11.72 -9.33
N LEU A 99 3.00 -11.72 -8.19
CA LEU A 99 2.55 -12.30 -6.93
C LEU A 99 2.29 -11.17 -5.93
N VAL A 100 1.16 -11.24 -5.22
CA VAL A 100 0.81 -10.32 -4.12
C VAL A 100 0.55 -11.12 -2.87
N ILE A 101 1.34 -10.91 -1.80
CA ILE A 101 1.14 -11.53 -0.50
C ILE A 101 0.45 -10.53 0.43
N GLY A 102 -0.75 -10.92 0.89
CA GLY A 102 -1.63 -10.09 1.71
C GLY A 102 -2.71 -9.37 0.89
N CYS A 103 -3.98 -9.78 1.06
CA CYS A 103 -5.14 -9.24 0.36
C CYS A 103 -5.96 -8.26 1.24
N GLY A 104 -5.29 -7.47 2.07
CA GLY A 104 -5.88 -6.31 2.74
C GLY A 104 -6.03 -5.12 1.80
N GLY A 105 -6.48 -3.96 2.30
CA GLY A 105 -6.75 -2.80 1.46
C GLY A 105 -5.57 -2.31 0.61
N VAL A 106 -4.31 -2.48 1.05
CA VAL A 106 -3.13 -2.18 0.24
C VAL A 106 -2.90 -3.26 -0.82
N GLY A 107 -2.95 -4.55 -0.42
CA GLY A 107 -2.72 -5.66 -1.35
C GLY A 107 -3.77 -5.74 -2.46
N LEU A 108 -5.06 -5.48 -2.16
CA LEU A 108 -6.10 -5.38 -3.19
C LEU A 108 -5.79 -4.25 -4.20
N ASN A 109 -5.20 -3.14 -3.74
CA ASN A 109 -4.76 -2.07 -4.63
C ASN A 109 -3.48 -2.43 -5.41
N VAL A 110 -2.62 -3.31 -4.90
CA VAL A 110 -1.53 -3.90 -5.69
C VAL A 110 -2.10 -4.80 -6.79
N VAL A 111 -3.09 -5.66 -6.46
CA VAL A 111 -3.78 -6.53 -7.43
C VAL A 111 -4.39 -5.71 -8.57
N GLN A 112 -5.20 -4.69 -8.25
CA GLN A 112 -5.80 -3.88 -9.31
C GLN A 112 -4.79 -2.98 -10.03
N GLY A 113 -3.72 -2.56 -9.36
CA GLY A 113 -2.58 -1.89 -9.99
C GLY A 113 -1.90 -2.77 -11.04
N ALA A 114 -1.67 -4.06 -10.74
CA ALA A 114 -1.13 -5.04 -11.66
C ALA A 114 -2.06 -5.26 -12.87
N ARG A 115 -3.38 -5.33 -12.63
CA ARG A 115 -4.38 -5.38 -13.71
C ARG A 115 -4.34 -4.14 -14.59
N LEU A 116 -4.25 -2.94 -14.00
CA LEU A 116 -4.14 -1.67 -14.74
C LEU A 116 -2.85 -1.58 -15.56
N ALA A 117 -1.75 -2.16 -15.06
CA ALA A 117 -0.47 -2.25 -15.77
C ALA A 117 -0.48 -3.29 -16.90
N GLY A 118 -1.52 -4.12 -17.02
CA GLY A 118 -1.63 -5.15 -18.06
C GLY A 118 -0.87 -6.44 -17.74
N ALA A 119 -0.65 -6.78 -16.46
CA ALA A 119 -0.10 -8.07 -16.07
C ALA A 119 -1.00 -9.22 -16.55
N ALA A 120 -0.42 -10.27 -17.12
CA ALA A 120 -1.15 -11.43 -17.66
C ALA A 120 -1.52 -12.44 -16.56
N THR A 121 -0.64 -12.62 -15.58
CA THR A 121 -0.85 -13.51 -14.43
C THR A 121 -0.75 -12.71 -13.15
N ILE A 122 -1.82 -12.71 -12.35
CA ILE A 122 -1.88 -12.02 -11.06
C ILE A 122 -2.28 -13.04 -10.00
N ILE A 123 -1.31 -13.42 -9.16
CA ILE A 123 -1.48 -14.40 -8.08
C ILE A 123 -1.68 -13.63 -6.78
N ALA A 124 -2.81 -13.80 -6.12
CA ALA A 124 -3.08 -13.24 -4.81
C ALA A 124 -2.98 -14.31 -3.73
N CYS A 125 -2.23 -14.03 -2.66
CA CYS A 125 -2.05 -14.90 -1.51
C CYS A 125 -2.58 -14.23 -0.23
N ASP A 126 -3.42 -14.94 0.52
CA ASP A 126 -3.82 -14.58 1.89
C ASP A 126 -4.07 -15.89 2.68
N LEU A 127 -4.26 -15.78 3.99
CA LEU A 127 -4.59 -16.91 4.85
C LEU A 127 -6.11 -17.14 4.94
N LEU A 128 -6.93 -16.18 4.52
CA LEU A 128 -8.39 -16.20 4.64
C LEU A 128 -9.05 -16.27 3.26
N ASP A 129 -9.84 -17.33 3.02
CA ASP A 129 -10.53 -17.55 1.73
C ASP A 129 -11.46 -16.40 1.34
N GLY A 130 -12.13 -15.76 2.31
CA GLY A 130 -12.95 -14.58 2.05
C GLY A 130 -12.17 -13.43 1.42
N LYS A 131 -10.91 -13.20 1.82
CA LYS A 131 -10.03 -12.20 1.21
C LYS A 131 -9.55 -12.61 -0.18
N LEU A 132 -9.37 -13.89 -0.42
CA LEU A 132 -9.03 -14.42 -1.73
C LEU A 132 -10.17 -14.25 -2.73
N ALA A 133 -11.42 -14.39 -2.29
CA ALA A 133 -12.60 -14.07 -3.10
C ALA A 133 -12.59 -12.59 -3.51
N TYR A 134 -12.38 -11.67 -2.55
CA TYR A 134 -12.21 -10.25 -2.86
C TYR A 134 -11.07 -9.98 -3.85
N ALA A 135 -9.94 -10.66 -3.70
CA ALA A 135 -8.80 -10.47 -4.61
C ALA A 135 -9.16 -10.82 -6.08
N ARG A 136 -10.01 -11.84 -6.30
CA ARG A 136 -10.55 -12.16 -7.64
C ARG A 136 -11.39 -11.01 -8.20
N ASP A 137 -12.25 -10.44 -7.39
CA ASP A 137 -13.09 -9.30 -7.81
C ASP A 137 -12.24 -8.08 -8.18
N PHE A 138 -11.08 -7.91 -7.54
CA PHE A 138 -10.12 -6.85 -7.83
C PHE A 138 -9.20 -7.15 -9.03
N GLY A 139 -9.25 -8.36 -9.56
CA GLY A 139 -8.56 -8.73 -10.80
C GLY A 139 -7.44 -9.75 -10.65
N ALA A 140 -7.34 -10.45 -9.52
CA ALA A 140 -6.45 -11.61 -9.41
C ALA A 140 -6.92 -12.72 -10.37
N THR A 141 -6.00 -13.25 -11.19
CA THR A 141 -6.27 -14.36 -12.10
C THR A 141 -6.19 -15.71 -11.37
N HIS A 142 -5.37 -15.76 -10.32
CA HIS A 142 -5.15 -16.94 -9.48
C HIS A 142 -5.12 -16.53 -8.01
N THR A 143 -5.52 -17.44 -7.13
CA THR A 143 -5.47 -17.24 -5.69
C THR A 143 -4.88 -18.46 -5.01
N VAL A 144 -4.12 -18.26 -3.95
CA VAL A 144 -3.53 -19.32 -3.15
C VAL A 144 -3.73 -19.03 -1.67
N ASN A 145 -4.22 -20.02 -0.92
CA ASN A 145 -4.34 -19.92 0.54
C ASN A 145 -3.02 -20.32 1.18
N GLY A 146 -2.27 -19.34 1.70
CA GLY A 146 -0.95 -19.55 2.30
C GLY A 146 -0.96 -20.36 3.60
N SER A 147 -2.14 -20.66 4.18
CA SER A 147 -2.25 -21.56 5.34
C SER A 147 -2.27 -23.04 4.94
N THR A 148 -2.62 -23.35 3.70
CA THR A 148 -2.77 -24.72 3.18
C THR A 148 -1.79 -25.07 2.08
N GLU A 149 -1.24 -24.08 1.39
CA GLU A 149 -0.37 -24.26 0.24
C GLU A 149 0.91 -23.41 0.37
N LYS A 150 2.00 -23.92 -0.19
CA LYS A 150 3.26 -23.17 -0.28
C LYS A 150 3.22 -22.18 -1.44
N VAL A 151 3.10 -20.90 -1.12
CA VAL A 151 2.93 -19.81 -2.10
C VAL A 151 4.03 -19.77 -3.15
N VAL A 152 5.30 -20.05 -2.79
CA VAL A 152 6.44 -20.03 -3.71
C VAL A 152 6.33 -21.18 -4.74
N ASP A 153 5.98 -22.37 -4.27
CA ASP A 153 5.81 -23.55 -5.14
C ASP A 153 4.62 -23.36 -6.09
N TYR A 154 3.52 -22.79 -5.57
CA TYR A 154 2.35 -22.44 -6.38
C TYR A 154 2.70 -21.45 -7.50
N ALA A 155 3.40 -20.36 -7.16
CA ALA A 155 3.82 -19.34 -8.10
C ALA A 155 4.77 -19.92 -9.18
N ARG A 156 5.70 -20.78 -8.79
CA ARG A 156 6.59 -21.49 -9.72
C ARG A 156 5.82 -22.44 -10.64
N GLY A 157 4.83 -23.15 -10.12
CA GLY A 157 3.97 -24.03 -10.91
C GLY A 157 3.28 -23.30 -12.08
N LEU A 158 2.85 -22.06 -11.88
CA LEU A 158 2.22 -21.22 -12.89
C LEU A 158 3.21 -20.57 -13.87
N THR A 159 4.50 -20.63 -13.60
CA THR A 159 5.55 -19.95 -14.37
C THR A 159 6.61 -20.91 -14.92
N ALA A 160 6.23 -22.14 -15.21
CA ALA A 160 7.11 -23.20 -15.74
C ALA A 160 8.39 -23.38 -14.86
N GLY A 161 8.25 -23.30 -13.54
CA GLY A 161 9.32 -23.47 -12.55
C GLY A 161 10.22 -22.24 -12.34
N ARG A 162 10.09 -21.19 -13.15
CA ARG A 162 11.02 -20.03 -13.12
C ARG A 162 10.78 -19.10 -11.94
N GLY A 163 9.55 -18.90 -11.50
CA GLY A 163 9.09 -17.86 -10.61
C GLY A 163 8.47 -16.66 -11.36
N VAL A 164 7.85 -15.74 -10.61
CA VAL A 164 7.15 -14.58 -11.16
C VAL A 164 8.12 -13.43 -11.51
N ASP A 165 7.69 -12.53 -12.41
CA ASP A 165 8.47 -11.33 -12.77
C ASP A 165 8.54 -10.34 -11.60
N TYR A 166 7.41 -10.17 -10.91
CA TYR A 166 7.28 -9.24 -9.77
C TYR A 166 6.58 -9.90 -8.60
N ALA A 167 7.04 -9.63 -7.38
CA ALA A 167 6.37 -10.08 -6.17
C ALA A 167 6.28 -8.93 -5.15
N PHE A 168 5.11 -8.81 -4.49
CA PHE A 168 4.81 -7.73 -3.56
C PHE A 168 4.44 -8.28 -2.19
N ASP A 169 5.11 -7.79 -1.14
CA ASP A 169 4.75 -8.05 0.25
C ASP A 169 3.90 -6.87 0.77
N ALA A 170 2.57 -7.06 0.86
CA ALA A 170 1.64 -6.07 1.38
C ALA A 170 1.32 -6.25 2.88
N ILE A 171 2.06 -7.12 3.58
CA ILE A 171 1.94 -7.40 5.02
C ILE A 171 3.09 -6.73 5.78
N GLY A 172 4.32 -7.05 5.40
CA GLY A 172 5.55 -6.67 6.07
C GLY A 172 5.90 -7.63 7.21
N GLY A 173 6.82 -8.54 6.96
CA GLY A 173 7.29 -9.51 7.92
C GLY A 173 8.48 -10.29 7.40
N GLU A 174 9.19 -10.99 8.28
CA GLU A 174 10.34 -11.82 7.88
C GLU A 174 9.92 -12.86 6.84
N ALA A 175 8.94 -13.68 7.18
CA ALA A 175 8.50 -14.79 6.32
C ALA A 175 7.99 -14.31 4.96
N THR A 176 7.15 -13.27 4.94
CA THR A 176 6.58 -12.74 3.68
C THR A 176 7.63 -12.06 2.81
N THR A 177 8.60 -11.36 3.42
CA THR A 177 9.75 -10.78 2.71
C THR A 177 10.61 -11.87 2.06
N LEU A 178 10.88 -12.97 2.77
CA LEU A 178 11.62 -14.10 2.19
C LEU A 178 10.83 -14.76 1.07
N GLN A 179 9.53 -14.98 1.26
CA GLN A 179 8.67 -15.58 0.23
C GLN A 179 8.65 -14.78 -1.07
N ILE A 180 8.58 -13.43 -1.03
CA ILE A 180 8.60 -12.63 -2.26
C ILE A 180 9.96 -12.71 -2.97
N VAL A 181 11.08 -12.75 -2.24
CA VAL A 181 12.42 -12.91 -2.81
C VAL A 181 12.61 -14.29 -3.45
N ASP A 182 12.07 -15.33 -2.81
CA ASP A 182 12.15 -16.71 -3.32
C ASP A 182 11.22 -16.98 -4.52
N ALA A 183 10.07 -16.26 -4.56
CA ALA A 183 9.08 -16.42 -5.61
C ALA A 183 9.47 -15.79 -6.95
N ILE A 184 10.31 -14.74 -6.95
CA ILE A 184 10.72 -14.08 -8.20
C ILE A 184 11.72 -14.93 -9.00
N ARG A 185 11.61 -14.85 -10.32
CA ARG A 185 12.58 -15.46 -11.24
C ARG A 185 13.95 -14.78 -11.19
N PRO A 186 15.01 -15.35 -11.77
CA PRO A 186 16.23 -14.60 -12.07
C PRO A 186 15.91 -13.32 -12.86
N GLY A 187 16.51 -12.19 -12.49
CA GLY A 187 16.20 -10.86 -13.02
C GLY A 187 14.86 -10.28 -12.59
N GLY A 188 14.11 -10.94 -11.68
CA GLY A 188 12.83 -10.46 -11.17
C GLY A 188 12.97 -9.43 -10.06
N THR A 189 11.86 -8.76 -9.74
CA THR A 189 11.81 -7.70 -8.72
C THR A 189 10.82 -8.03 -7.60
N ALA A 190 11.31 -8.05 -6.36
CA ALA A 190 10.52 -8.13 -5.14
C ALA A 190 10.35 -6.72 -4.52
N VAL A 191 9.14 -6.40 -4.05
CA VAL A 191 8.83 -5.08 -3.46
C VAL A 191 8.19 -5.23 -2.09
N ILE A 192 8.82 -4.63 -1.08
CA ILE A 192 8.27 -4.51 0.27
C ILE A 192 7.37 -3.27 0.30
N VAL A 193 6.08 -3.48 0.52
CA VAL A 193 5.04 -2.45 0.61
C VAL A 193 4.50 -2.33 2.03
N GLY A 194 4.31 -3.46 2.71
CA GLY A 194 3.88 -3.54 4.10
C GLY A 194 4.94 -3.02 5.05
N MET A 195 4.52 -2.44 6.17
CA MET A 195 5.42 -1.92 7.20
C MET A 195 5.59 -2.94 8.32
N ALA A 196 6.74 -3.62 8.34
CA ALA A 196 7.14 -4.47 9.46
C ALA A 196 7.44 -3.66 10.72
N ALA A 197 7.38 -4.31 11.89
CA ALA A 197 7.93 -3.72 13.12
C ALA A 197 9.45 -3.49 12.95
N MET A 198 9.98 -2.42 13.55
CA MET A 198 11.39 -2.01 13.39
C MET A 198 12.42 -3.08 13.76
N ALA A 199 12.05 -4.02 14.63
CA ALA A 199 12.91 -5.12 15.07
C ALA A 199 12.95 -6.29 14.08
N VAL A 200 12.04 -6.37 13.11
CA VAL A 200 11.99 -7.47 12.13
C VAL A 200 13.24 -7.44 11.25
N ARG A 201 13.83 -8.60 11.04
CA ARG A 201 14.96 -8.82 10.13
C ARG A 201 14.63 -9.97 9.20
N ALA A 202 15.02 -9.85 7.92
CA ALA A 202 14.87 -10.91 6.94
C ALA A 202 16.26 -11.32 6.42
N PRO A 203 16.73 -12.55 6.71
CA PRO A 203 18.06 -13.02 6.32
C PRO A 203 18.08 -13.41 4.83
N ILE A 204 18.39 -12.45 3.97
CA ILE A 204 18.52 -12.65 2.53
C ILE A 204 19.95 -13.12 2.22
N THR A 205 20.10 -14.05 1.28
CA THR A 205 21.40 -14.58 0.84
C THR A 205 21.99 -13.69 -0.26
N PRO A 206 23.01 -12.85 0.01
CA PRO A 206 23.59 -11.93 -0.96
C PRO A 206 24.13 -12.64 -2.21
N TYR A 207 24.72 -13.82 -2.04
CA TYR A 207 25.21 -14.66 -3.14
C TYR A 207 24.12 -14.96 -4.17
N MET A 208 22.93 -15.38 -3.71
CA MET A 208 21.82 -15.70 -4.61
C MET A 208 21.21 -14.45 -5.25
N MET A 209 21.21 -13.32 -4.55
CA MET A 209 20.78 -12.04 -5.11
C MET A 209 21.67 -11.65 -6.30
N ALA A 210 22.99 -11.74 -6.13
CA ALA A 210 23.95 -11.40 -7.18
C ALA A 210 23.94 -12.42 -8.33
N LEU A 211 23.97 -13.74 -8.02
CA LEU A 211 24.01 -14.80 -9.03
C LEU A 211 22.80 -14.80 -9.94
N GLN A 212 21.62 -14.44 -9.40
CA GLN A 212 20.36 -14.45 -10.13
C GLN A 212 19.90 -13.04 -10.55
N GLU A 213 20.72 -12.01 -10.36
CA GLU A 213 20.36 -10.60 -10.66
C GLU A 213 19.00 -10.18 -10.09
N LYS A 214 18.61 -10.74 -8.92
CA LYS A 214 17.35 -10.41 -8.27
C LYS A 214 17.40 -9.01 -7.68
N CYS A 215 16.28 -8.28 -7.78
CA CYS A 215 16.13 -6.96 -7.21
C CYS A 215 15.15 -6.98 -6.02
N LEU A 216 15.56 -6.43 -4.87
CA LEU A 216 14.68 -6.16 -3.75
C LEU A 216 14.57 -4.64 -3.56
N LYS A 217 13.33 -4.14 -3.57
CA LYS A 217 13.03 -2.71 -3.38
C LYS A 217 12.10 -2.52 -2.20
N GLY A 218 12.27 -1.42 -1.46
CA GLY A 218 11.25 -0.87 -0.57
C GLY A 218 10.48 0.24 -1.27
N THR A 219 9.23 0.45 -0.85
CA THR A 219 8.44 1.59 -1.30
C THR A 219 7.80 2.31 -0.12
N MET A 220 7.94 3.63 -0.07
CA MET A 220 7.21 4.49 0.85
C MET A 220 6.01 5.07 0.10
N TYR A 221 4.79 4.78 0.61
CA TYR A 221 3.55 5.34 0.05
C TYR A 221 3.37 5.04 -1.44
N GLY A 222 3.82 3.85 -1.90
CA GLY A 222 3.79 3.46 -3.31
C GLY A 222 4.73 4.26 -4.22
N SER A 223 5.69 5.02 -3.66
CA SER A 223 6.59 5.92 -4.42
C SER A 223 5.84 6.93 -5.28
N VAL A 224 4.61 7.28 -4.91
CA VAL A 224 3.76 8.20 -5.68
C VAL A 224 4.24 9.65 -5.61
N ARG A 225 3.77 10.42 -6.57
CA ARG A 225 3.81 11.88 -6.60
C ARG A 225 2.39 12.38 -6.33
N PRO A 226 2.05 12.75 -5.07
CA PRO A 226 0.65 13.02 -4.69
C PRO A 226 -0.05 14.00 -5.62
N ASP A 227 0.58 15.12 -5.95
CA ASP A 227 0.01 16.17 -6.82
C ASP A 227 -0.36 15.69 -8.23
N LEU A 228 0.33 14.65 -8.72
CA LEU A 228 0.08 14.08 -10.05
C LEU A 228 -0.78 12.82 -9.99
N ASP A 229 -0.55 11.98 -8.99
CA ASP A 229 -1.12 10.63 -8.97
C ASP A 229 -2.51 10.60 -8.32
N PHE A 230 -2.79 11.44 -7.32
CA PHE A 230 -4.13 11.50 -6.71
C PHE A 230 -5.20 11.91 -7.70
N PRO A 231 -5.05 13.01 -8.46
CA PRO A 231 -6.02 13.35 -9.52
C PRO A 231 -6.22 12.23 -10.53
N ARG A 232 -5.14 11.55 -10.95
CA ARG A 232 -5.22 10.42 -11.90
C ARG A 232 -5.97 9.22 -11.32
N LEU A 233 -5.75 8.90 -10.04
CA LEU A 233 -6.46 7.81 -9.37
C LEU A 233 -7.95 8.13 -9.22
N VAL A 234 -8.28 9.38 -8.91
CA VAL A 234 -9.66 9.88 -8.89
C VAL A 234 -10.31 9.76 -10.27
N ASP A 235 -9.61 10.17 -11.33
CA ASP A 235 -10.12 10.04 -12.71
C ASP A 235 -10.35 8.56 -13.09
N LEU A 236 -9.44 7.66 -12.71
CA LEU A 236 -9.61 6.21 -12.93
C LEU A 236 -10.83 5.65 -12.18
N TYR A 237 -11.07 6.12 -10.96
CA TYR A 237 -12.27 5.76 -10.19
C TYR A 237 -13.55 6.28 -10.89
N LEU A 238 -13.61 7.55 -11.25
CA LEU A 238 -14.78 8.15 -11.92
C LEU A 238 -15.06 7.49 -13.27
N GLN A 239 -14.02 7.00 -13.96
CA GLN A 239 -14.13 6.18 -15.19
C GLN A 239 -14.47 4.70 -14.91
N ARG A 240 -14.71 4.30 -13.66
CA ARG A 240 -14.97 2.90 -13.23
C ARG A 240 -13.86 1.90 -13.60
N ARG A 241 -12.63 2.40 -13.76
CA ARG A 241 -11.44 1.58 -14.03
C ARG A 241 -10.71 1.16 -12.76
N LEU A 242 -10.94 1.87 -11.66
CA LEU A 242 -10.38 1.62 -10.34
C LEU A 242 -11.53 1.38 -9.35
N LYS A 243 -11.54 0.24 -8.70
CA LYS A 243 -12.53 -0.12 -7.69
C LYS A 243 -12.12 0.51 -6.35
N VAL A 244 -12.97 1.35 -5.80
CA VAL A 244 -12.76 1.99 -4.50
C VAL A 244 -14.00 1.83 -3.61
N ASP A 245 -15.19 1.76 -4.21
CA ASP A 245 -16.45 1.53 -3.49
C ASP A 245 -16.38 0.21 -2.72
N GLU A 246 -15.91 -0.84 -3.38
CA GLU A 246 -15.81 -2.19 -2.84
C GLU A 246 -14.75 -2.32 -1.73
N LEU A 247 -13.85 -1.35 -1.60
CA LEU A 247 -12.90 -1.29 -0.48
C LEU A 247 -13.55 -0.80 0.81
N VAL A 248 -14.58 0.07 0.72
CA VAL A 248 -15.31 0.60 1.87
C VAL A 248 -16.21 -0.49 2.41
N SER A 249 -15.70 -1.31 3.33
CA SER A 249 -16.45 -2.44 3.88
C SER A 249 -17.48 -2.00 4.91
N ARG A 250 -17.21 -0.95 5.64
CA ARG A 250 -18.10 -0.40 6.67
C ARG A 250 -17.76 1.06 6.96
N THR A 251 -18.78 1.86 7.25
CA THR A 251 -18.63 3.23 7.79
C THR A 251 -18.90 3.24 9.28
N TYR A 252 -18.26 4.16 10.00
CA TYR A 252 -18.37 4.35 11.44
C TYR A 252 -18.52 5.85 11.73
N ARG A 253 -19.21 6.18 12.81
CA ARG A 253 -19.14 7.50 13.40
C ARG A 253 -17.87 7.61 14.25
N LEU A 254 -17.45 8.82 14.60
CA LEU A 254 -16.23 9.02 15.38
C LEU A 254 -16.26 8.28 16.73
N GLU A 255 -17.42 8.25 17.39
CA GLU A 255 -17.62 7.56 18.67
C GLU A 255 -17.42 6.04 18.58
N GLU A 256 -17.65 5.47 17.38
CA GLU A 256 -17.52 4.03 17.09
C GLU A 256 -16.09 3.63 16.64
N ILE A 257 -15.12 4.54 16.72
CA ILE A 257 -13.76 4.31 16.20
C ILE A 257 -13.09 3.07 16.82
N ASN A 258 -13.36 2.78 18.10
CA ASN A 258 -12.81 1.60 18.77
C ASN A 258 -13.38 0.28 18.21
N GLU A 259 -14.65 0.26 17.77
CA GLU A 259 -15.23 -0.85 17.04
C GLU A 259 -14.57 -1.03 15.67
N GLY A 260 -14.32 0.08 14.98
CA GLY A 260 -13.59 0.08 13.71
C GLY A 260 -12.20 -0.54 13.84
N PHE A 261 -11.45 -0.18 14.89
CA PHE A 261 -10.15 -0.80 15.18
C PHE A 261 -10.26 -2.28 15.57
N ALA A 262 -11.32 -2.68 16.30
CA ALA A 262 -11.55 -4.07 16.62
C ALA A 262 -11.83 -4.91 15.36
N ALA A 263 -12.69 -4.42 14.48
CA ALA A 263 -13.02 -5.07 13.20
C ALA A 263 -11.78 -5.18 12.27
N LEU A 264 -10.91 -4.18 12.28
CA LEU A 264 -9.65 -4.20 11.51
C LEU A 264 -8.71 -5.32 12.02
N ARG A 265 -8.60 -5.50 13.36
CA ARG A 265 -7.75 -6.55 13.96
C ARG A 265 -8.22 -7.97 13.64
N THR A 266 -9.52 -8.18 13.48
CA THR A 266 -10.08 -9.50 13.10
C THR A 266 -9.93 -9.81 11.61
N GLY A 267 -9.51 -8.83 10.79
CA GLY A 267 -9.35 -8.99 9.35
C GLY A 267 -10.67 -9.12 8.57
N GLN A 268 -11.82 -8.87 9.21
CA GLN A 268 -13.14 -9.00 8.59
C GLN A 268 -13.48 -7.88 7.59
N VAL A 269 -12.76 -6.76 7.66
CA VAL A 269 -12.98 -5.59 6.80
C VAL A 269 -11.78 -5.29 5.93
N ALA A 270 -11.98 -4.95 4.68
CA ALA A 270 -10.92 -4.45 3.81
C ALA A 270 -10.51 -3.03 4.27
N ARG A 271 -11.49 -2.13 4.40
CA ARG A 271 -11.34 -0.78 4.98
C ARG A 271 -12.61 -0.35 5.71
N GLY A 272 -12.44 0.17 6.94
CA GLY A 272 -13.44 0.95 7.64
C GLY A 272 -13.17 2.44 7.43
N VAL A 273 -14.22 3.24 7.29
CA VAL A 273 -14.13 4.69 7.10
C VAL A 273 -14.95 5.39 8.17
N VAL A 274 -14.35 6.37 8.85
CA VAL A 274 -15.09 7.25 9.77
C VAL A 274 -15.72 8.36 8.93
N THR A 275 -17.03 8.57 9.08
CA THR A 275 -17.78 9.66 8.45
C THR A 275 -18.21 10.68 9.48
N PHE A 276 -18.31 11.94 9.07
CA PHE A 276 -18.79 13.06 9.87
C PHE A 276 -20.04 13.60 9.18
N ASP A 277 -21.12 13.73 9.93
CA ASP A 277 -22.41 14.27 9.46
C ASP A 277 -22.37 15.80 9.45
#